data_b86a22c6b529de7b44311d06bfafe509
#
_entry.id   b86a22c6b529de7b44311d06bfafe509
#
_cell.length_a   1.000
_cell.length_b   1.000
_cell.length_c   1.000
_cell.angle_alpha   90.00
_cell.angle_beta   90.00
_cell.angle_gamma   90.00
#
_symmetry.space_group_name_H-M   'P 1'
#
loop_
_entity.id
_entity.type
_entity.pdbx_description
1 polymer ?
#
loop_
_entity_poly.entity_id
_entity_poly.type
_entity_poly.pdbx_seq_one_letter_code
_entity_poly.pdbx_strand_id
1 'polypeptide(L)'
;NPLDTDMLLDDALESALDSHERDSIESIAVTRNTTTNFSLSNVRVGIKTKRHPMPYDPANFSFSYSHSHRYNTGETTVWEREDQWRGVFNYSYSPVYKTFEPFRNMKGKSKWLAFPKAFGLNYLPQSVTFNSEILRNYYEMQERDLESSAGSKLPLSFSQQFLWNREFSIR
;
A
#
# COMPACT_ATOMS: atom_id res chain seq x y z
N ASN A 1 -10.40 -20.99 30.29
CA ASN A 1 -9.04 -21.23 30.79
C ASN A 1 -8.28 -22.10 29.77
N PRO A 2 -7.28 -21.57 29.06
CA PRO A 2 -6.57 -22.28 27.98
C PRO A 2 -5.74 -23.50 28.49
N LEU A 3 -5.52 -23.59 29.77
CA LEU A 3 -4.80 -24.70 30.38
C LEU A 3 -5.72 -25.85 30.84
N ASP A 4 -7.03 -25.71 30.56
CA ASP A 4 -8.06 -26.65 31.01
C ASP A 4 -7.99 -26.98 32.55
N THR A 5 -7.53 -26.00 33.30
CA THR A 5 -7.40 -26.05 34.75
C THR A 5 -8.15 -24.91 35.39
N ASP A 6 -8.70 -25.09 36.58
CA ASP A 6 -9.35 -24.00 37.35
C ASP A 6 -8.32 -23.04 38.01
N MET A 7 -7.04 -23.19 37.65
CA MET A 7 -5.94 -22.44 38.20
C MET A 7 -5.84 -21.05 37.53
N LEU A 8 -5.57 -20.02 38.30
CA LEU A 8 -5.26 -18.70 37.77
C LEU A 8 -3.90 -18.72 37.04
N LEU A 9 -3.73 -17.84 36.05
CA LEU A 9 -2.47 -17.76 35.29
C LEU A 9 -1.25 -17.51 36.17
N ASP A 10 -1.38 -16.64 37.17
CA ASP A 10 -0.32 -16.30 38.10
C ASP A 10 0.09 -17.53 38.92
N ASP A 11 -0.87 -18.32 39.43
CA ASP A 11 -0.60 -19.54 40.16
C ASP A 11 0.04 -20.61 39.25
N ALA A 12 -0.37 -20.70 38.00
CA ALA A 12 0.25 -21.61 37.04
C ALA A 12 1.69 -21.22 36.73
N LEU A 13 2.00 -19.93 36.62
CA LEU A 13 3.36 -19.43 36.40
C LEU A 13 4.27 -19.61 37.62
N GLU A 14 3.71 -19.53 38.85
CA GLU A 14 4.44 -19.79 40.09
C GLU A 14 4.73 -21.28 40.27
N SER A 15 3.86 -22.14 39.81
CA SER A 15 4.02 -23.60 39.89
C SER A 15 5.01 -24.17 38.88
N ALA A 16 5.36 -23.40 37.83
CA ALA A 16 6.31 -23.84 36.83
C ALA A 16 7.72 -24.02 37.38
N LEU A 17 8.31 -25.18 37.12
CA LEU A 17 9.60 -25.61 37.65
C LEU A 17 10.79 -24.97 36.92
N ASP A 18 10.60 -24.56 35.64
CA ASP A 18 11.66 -24.04 34.79
C ASP A 18 11.15 -22.85 33.94
N SER A 19 12.10 -22.03 33.47
CA SER A 19 11.81 -20.90 32.57
C SER A 19 11.14 -21.33 31.23
N HIS A 20 11.54 -22.51 30.74
CA HIS A 20 10.94 -23.05 29.49
C HIS A 20 9.47 -23.46 29.69
N GLU A 21 9.13 -23.96 30.86
CA GLU A 21 7.75 -24.30 31.21
C GLU A 21 6.89 -23.03 31.37
N ARG A 22 7.44 -21.98 31.98
CA ARG A 22 6.81 -20.64 32.07
C ARG A 22 6.52 -20.04 30.69
N ASP A 23 7.51 -20.06 29.82
CA ASP A 23 7.36 -19.54 28.43
C ASP A 23 6.30 -20.36 27.67
N SER A 24 6.21 -21.65 27.90
CA SER A 24 5.20 -22.52 27.31
C SER A 24 3.80 -22.17 27.82
N ILE A 25 3.61 -22.03 29.13
CA ILE A 25 2.34 -21.63 29.75
C ILE A 25 1.92 -20.27 29.23
N GLU A 26 2.82 -19.29 29.26
CA GLU A 26 2.52 -17.93 28.76
C GLU A 26 2.14 -17.91 27.27
N SER A 27 2.81 -18.72 26.45
CA SER A 27 2.54 -18.82 25.00
C SER A 27 1.15 -19.38 24.68
N ILE A 28 0.56 -20.14 25.59
CA ILE A 28 -0.79 -20.72 25.44
C ILE A 28 -1.84 -19.80 26.05
N ALA A 29 -1.56 -19.29 27.25
CA ALA A 29 -2.52 -18.54 28.04
C ALA A 29 -2.65 -17.08 27.62
N VAL A 30 -1.63 -16.50 26.98
CA VAL A 30 -1.61 -15.08 26.63
C VAL A 30 -1.72 -14.89 25.13
N THR A 31 -2.77 -14.21 24.68
CA THR A 31 -2.87 -13.75 23.31
C THR A 31 -2.03 -12.48 23.13
N ARG A 32 -1.05 -12.55 22.25
CA ARG A 32 -0.20 -11.41 21.90
C ARG A 32 -0.38 -11.04 20.44
N ASN A 33 -0.70 -9.77 20.19
CA ASN A 33 -0.78 -9.21 18.84
C ASN A 33 0.22 -8.06 18.69
N THR A 34 1.14 -8.20 17.77
CA THR A 34 2.14 -7.18 17.46
C THR A 34 1.92 -6.72 16.02
N THR A 35 1.72 -5.41 15.83
CA THR A 35 1.57 -4.83 14.51
C THR A 35 2.63 -3.74 14.32
N THR A 36 3.40 -3.88 13.26
CA THR A 36 4.42 -2.88 12.86
C THR A 36 4.05 -2.32 11.51
N ASN A 37 3.90 -1.01 11.43
CA ASN A 37 3.55 -0.33 10.19
C ASN A 37 4.66 0.66 9.81
N PHE A 38 5.09 0.60 8.58
CA PHE A 38 5.97 1.57 7.96
C PHE A 38 5.28 2.17 6.74
N SER A 39 5.27 3.48 6.61
CA SER A 39 4.71 4.14 5.44
C SER A 39 5.54 5.34 5.01
N LEU A 40 5.75 5.41 3.71
CA LEU A 40 6.40 6.50 3.01
C LEU A 40 5.44 6.97 1.92
N SER A 41 4.88 8.15 2.03
CA SER A 41 3.83 8.58 1.12
C SER A 41 4.24 9.81 0.31
N ASN A 42 3.89 9.79 -0.97
CA ASN A 42 4.00 10.92 -1.90
C ASN A 42 5.40 11.56 -1.96
N VAL A 43 6.42 10.72 -1.99
CA VAL A 43 7.81 11.19 -2.18
C VAL A 43 7.96 11.73 -3.59
N ARG A 44 8.38 12.98 -3.69
CA ARG A 44 8.59 13.69 -4.95
C ARG A 44 9.93 14.41 -4.94
N VAL A 45 10.51 14.54 -6.11
CA VAL A 45 11.67 15.41 -6.30
C VAL A 45 11.17 16.82 -6.56
N GLY A 46 11.43 17.74 -5.62
CA GLY A 46 11.11 19.15 -5.77
C GLY A 46 12.17 19.85 -6.62
N ILE A 47 11.83 20.26 -7.83
CA ILE A 47 12.72 21.05 -8.68
C ILE A 47 12.17 22.48 -8.73
N LYS A 48 12.95 23.44 -8.23
CA LYS A 48 12.64 24.85 -8.36
C LYS A 48 13.16 25.35 -9.72
N THR A 49 12.34 25.22 -10.75
CA THR A 49 12.66 25.73 -12.08
C THR A 49 11.65 26.82 -12.49
N LYS A 50 12.16 27.85 -13.19
CA LYS A 50 11.33 28.88 -13.82
C LYS A 50 10.81 28.44 -15.19
N ARG A 51 11.18 27.24 -15.66
CA ARG A 51 10.75 26.70 -16.95
C ARG A 51 9.38 26.04 -16.83
N HIS A 52 8.67 25.96 -17.92
CA HIS A 52 7.47 25.14 -18.00
C HIS A 52 7.81 23.66 -17.72
N PRO A 53 6.95 22.94 -17.00
CA PRO A 53 7.19 21.52 -16.73
C PRO A 53 7.33 20.74 -18.04
N MET A 54 8.38 19.94 -18.14
CA MET A 54 8.61 19.04 -19.27
C MET A 54 8.10 17.63 -18.90
N PRO A 55 7.72 16.78 -19.88
CA PRO A 55 7.21 15.43 -19.60
C PRO A 55 8.17 14.56 -18.77
N TYR A 56 9.47 14.77 -18.95
CA TYR A 56 10.52 14.01 -18.25
C TYR A 56 11.01 14.63 -16.94
N ASP A 57 10.36 15.71 -16.48
CA ASP A 57 10.77 16.34 -15.22
C ASP A 57 10.51 15.39 -14.03
N PRO A 58 11.49 15.17 -13.14
CA PRO A 58 11.32 14.34 -11.97
C PRO A 58 10.19 14.78 -11.05
N ALA A 59 9.81 16.07 -11.09
CA ALA A 59 8.67 16.61 -10.32
C ALA A 59 7.31 16.01 -10.73
N ASN A 60 7.21 15.42 -11.92
CA ASN A 60 6.00 14.77 -12.41
C ASN A 60 5.79 13.38 -11.79
N PHE A 61 6.81 12.83 -11.15
CA PHE A 61 6.78 11.50 -10.56
C PHE A 61 6.56 11.60 -9.05
N SER A 62 5.78 10.67 -8.53
CA SER A 62 5.66 10.46 -7.10
C SER A 62 5.66 8.98 -6.78
N PHE A 63 6.23 8.65 -5.64
CA PHE A 63 6.33 7.29 -5.14
C PHE A 63 5.77 7.21 -3.73
N SER A 64 5.02 6.14 -3.46
CA SER A 64 4.57 5.79 -2.12
C SER A 64 4.84 4.32 -1.85
N TYR A 65 5.22 4.02 -0.63
CA TYR A 65 5.46 2.66 -0.18
C TYR A 65 4.90 2.48 1.22
N SER A 66 4.22 1.37 1.45
CA SER A 66 3.81 0.98 2.80
C SER A 66 4.05 -0.52 3.01
N HIS A 67 4.44 -0.85 4.22
CA HIS A 67 4.60 -2.21 4.71
C HIS A 67 3.91 -2.34 6.06
N SER A 68 3.04 -3.32 6.18
CA SER A 68 2.39 -3.70 7.44
C SER A 68 2.79 -5.13 7.75
N HIS A 69 3.31 -5.33 8.93
CA HIS A 69 3.65 -6.63 9.49
C HIS A 69 2.80 -6.86 10.73
N ARG A 70 2.04 -7.95 10.74
CA ARG A 70 1.27 -8.41 11.90
C ARG A 70 1.78 -9.77 12.32
N TYR A 71 1.99 -9.91 13.62
CA TYR A 71 2.33 -11.17 14.25
C TYR A 71 1.41 -11.42 15.44
N ASN A 72 0.75 -12.56 15.45
CA ASN A 72 -0.21 -12.95 16.46
C ASN A 72 0.12 -14.33 17.02
N THR A 73 0.00 -14.50 18.34
CA THR A 73 0.08 -15.75 19.05
C THR A 73 -1.06 -15.86 20.05
N GLY A 74 -1.52 -17.07 20.32
CA GLY A 74 -2.61 -17.27 21.27
C GLY A 74 -2.90 -18.74 21.54
N GLU A 75 -4.00 -18.99 22.21
CA GLU A 75 -4.43 -20.31 22.66
C GLU A 75 -4.51 -21.33 21.52
N THR A 76 -5.25 -20.98 20.47
CA THR A 76 -5.50 -21.85 19.30
C THR A 76 -4.42 -21.72 18.23
N THR A 77 -3.64 -20.64 18.27
CA THR A 77 -2.68 -20.26 17.25
C THR A 77 -1.28 -20.25 17.83
N VAL A 78 -0.41 -21.13 17.32
CA VAL A 78 1.01 -21.13 17.71
C VAL A 78 1.65 -19.83 17.27
N TRP A 79 1.44 -19.46 16.02
CA TRP A 79 1.79 -18.16 15.46
C TRP A 79 1.02 -17.92 14.14
N GLU A 80 0.72 -16.68 13.92
CA GLU A 80 0.11 -16.16 12.71
C GLU A 80 0.92 -14.95 12.27
N ARG A 81 1.27 -14.92 11.00
CA ARG A 81 2.04 -13.85 10.41
C ARG A 81 1.35 -13.33 9.15
N GLU A 82 1.19 -12.05 9.09
CA GLU A 82 0.66 -11.37 7.92
C GLU A 82 1.60 -10.23 7.53
N ASP A 83 2.07 -10.27 6.31
CA ASP A 83 2.89 -9.23 5.72
C ASP A 83 2.16 -8.63 4.50
N GLN A 84 1.96 -7.34 4.51
CA GLN A 84 1.36 -6.61 3.41
C GLN A 84 2.32 -5.54 2.89
N TRP A 85 2.62 -5.58 1.62
CA TRP A 85 3.42 -4.57 0.93
C TRP A 85 2.57 -3.88 -0.12
N ARG A 86 2.66 -2.56 -0.16
CA ARG A 86 2.01 -1.74 -1.18
C ARG A 86 3.01 -0.73 -1.71
N GLY A 87 3.23 -0.77 -3.01
CA GLY A 87 4.03 0.21 -3.75
C GLY A 87 3.14 0.95 -4.74
N VAL A 88 3.18 2.27 -4.76
CA VAL A 88 2.43 3.10 -5.71
C VAL A 88 3.39 4.04 -6.39
N PHE A 89 3.37 4.02 -7.72
CA PHE A 89 4.10 4.93 -8.58
C PHE A 89 3.10 5.75 -9.39
N ASN A 90 3.18 7.07 -9.29
CA ASN A 90 2.33 7.98 -10.05
C ASN A 90 3.18 8.89 -10.92
N TYR A 91 2.76 9.04 -12.15
CA TYR A 91 3.22 10.05 -13.06
C TYR A 91 2.05 10.95 -13.42
N SER A 92 2.26 12.28 -13.36
CA SER A 92 1.24 13.25 -13.73
C SER A 92 1.91 14.43 -14.44
N TYR A 93 1.61 14.59 -15.69
CA TYR A 93 2.09 15.69 -16.51
C TYR A 93 0.92 16.50 -17.06
N SER A 94 0.97 17.82 -16.86
CA SER A 94 -0.01 18.76 -17.39
C SER A 94 0.76 19.81 -18.21
N PRO A 95 0.78 19.70 -19.53
CA PRO A 95 1.46 20.67 -20.38
C PRO A 95 0.79 22.03 -20.28
N VAL A 96 1.59 23.08 -20.33
CA VAL A 96 1.08 24.44 -20.55
C VAL A 96 0.80 24.58 -22.03
N TYR A 97 -0.47 24.56 -22.39
CA TYR A 97 -0.86 24.67 -23.79
C TYR A 97 -0.90 26.11 -24.24
N LYS A 98 -0.43 26.32 -25.45
CA LYS A 98 -0.69 27.51 -26.22
C LYS A 98 -1.77 27.17 -27.23
N THR A 99 -2.89 27.87 -27.17
CA THR A 99 -3.93 27.73 -28.16
C THR A 99 -3.36 28.13 -29.54
N PHE A 100 -3.42 27.21 -30.47
CA PHE A 100 -3.05 27.49 -31.85
C PHE A 100 -4.23 28.21 -32.52
N GLU A 101 -4.05 29.50 -32.85
CA GLU A 101 -5.04 30.38 -33.48
C GLU A 101 -4.64 30.64 -34.94
N PRO A 102 -5.00 29.74 -35.88
CA PRO A 102 -4.52 29.83 -37.27
C PRO A 102 -4.97 31.08 -37.99
N PHE A 103 -6.09 31.64 -37.58
CA PHE A 103 -6.72 32.79 -38.26
C PHE A 103 -6.55 34.12 -37.54
N ARG A 104 -5.78 34.16 -36.44
CA ARG A 104 -5.55 35.38 -35.64
C ARG A 104 -5.01 36.55 -36.47
N ASN A 105 -4.14 36.27 -37.43
CA ASN A 105 -3.45 37.29 -38.25
C ASN A 105 -4.19 37.66 -39.53
N MET A 106 -5.43 37.20 -39.74
CA MET A 106 -6.21 37.59 -40.91
C MET A 106 -6.50 39.08 -40.90
N LYS A 107 -6.04 39.80 -41.96
CA LYS A 107 -6.31 41.21 -42.17
C LYS A 107 -7.74 41.37 -42.69
N GLY A 108 -8.61 41.99 -41.93
CA GLY A 108 -9.98 42.29 -42.30
C GLY A 108 -10.80 42.80 -41.09
N LYS A 109 -11.61 43.86 -41.31
CA LYS A 109 -12.43 44.49 -40.27
C LYS A 109 -13.91 44.02 -40.33
N SER A 110 -14.24 43.03 -41.17
CA SER A 110 -15.60 42.52 -41.30
C SER A 110 -16.04 41.78 -40.04
N LYS A 111 -17.29 42.00 -39.60
CA LYS A 111 -17.92 41.30 -38.48
C LYS A 111 -17.96 39.77 -38.67
N TRP A 112 -18.03 39.31 -39.91
CA TRP A 112 -17.99 37.88 -40.26
C TRP A 112 -16.65 37.23 -40.02
N LEU A 113 -15.55 37.98 -40.01
CA LEU A 113 -14.20 37.50 -39.73
C LEU A 113 -13.92 37.36 -38.21
N ALA A 114 -14.81 37.87 -37.37
CA ALA A 114 -14.67 37.73 -35.91
C ALA A 114 -14.78 36.27 -35.46
N PHE A 115 -15.68 35.49 -36.07
CA PHE A 115 -15.87 34.08 -35.75
C PHE A 115 -14.64 33.21 -36.06
N PRO A 116 -14.11 33.19 -37.30
CA PRO A 116 -12.88 32.42 -37.57
C PRO A 116 -11.65 32.94 -36.83
N LYS A 117 -11.56 34.24 -36.51
CA LYS A 117 -10.46 34.77 -35.68
C LYS A 117 -10.47 34.31 -34.24
N ALA A 118 -11.65 34.01 -33.72
CA ALA A 118 -11.81 33.47 -32.37
C ALA A 118 -11.61 31.95 -32.30
N PHE A 119 -11.38 31.29 -33.45
CA PHE A 119 -11.18 29.87 -33.50
C PHE A 119 -9.77 29.50 -33.02
N GLY A 120 -9.72 28.82 -31.91
CA GLY A 120 -8.48 28.29 -31.31
C GLY A 120 -8.54 26.79 -31.18
N LEU A 121 -7.48 26.11 -31.56
CA LEU A 121 -7.28 24.67 -31.44
C LEU A 121 -6.24 24.37 -30.36
N ASN A 122 -6.63 23.59 -29.36
CA ASN A 122 -5.71 23.02 -28.42
C ASN A 122 -5.37 21.61 -28.89
N TYR A 123 -4.16 21.40 -29.38
CA TYR A 123 -3.69 20.10 -29.90
C TYR A 123 -2.91 19.27 -28.87
N LEU A 124 -2.57 19.88 -27.72
CA LEU A 124 -1.92 19.18 -26.63
C LEU A 124 -2.98 18.64 -25.65
N PRO A 125 -2.77 17.46 -25.08
CA PRO A 125 -3.64 16.95 -24.03
C PRO A 125 -3.60 17.85 -22.79
N GLN A 126 -4.70 17.95 -22.08
CA GLN A 126 -4.77 18.70 -20.81
C GLN A 126 -3.92 18.07 -19.72
N SER A 127 -3.93 16.75 -19.68
CA SER A 127 -3.11 15.98 -18.74
C SER A 127 -2.83 14.59 -19.28
N VAL A 128 -1.68 14.07 -18.89
CA VAL A 128 -1.28 12.68 -19.07
C VAL A 128 -0.97 12.13 -17.71
N THR A 129 -1.66 11.08 -17.31
CA THR A 129 -1.44 10.42 -16.02
C THR A 129 -1.17 8.94 -16.20
N PHE A 130 -0.26 8.43 -15.41
CA PHE A 130 0.00 7.01 -15.29
C PHE A 130 0.09 6.65 -13.81
N ASN A 131 -0.69 5.68 -13.39
CA ASN A 131 -0.69 5.12 -12.05
C ASN A 131 -0.34 3.65 -12.13
N SER A 132 0.60 3.23 -11.29
CA SER A 132 0.99 1.83 -11.15
C SER A 132 1.02 1.47 -9.68
N GLU A 133 0.21 0.50 -9.29
CA GLU A 133 0.09 0.03 -7.92
C GLU A 133 0.43 -1.46 -7.86
N ILE A 134 1.32 -1.81 -6.97
CA ILE A 134 1.69 -3.19 -6.66
C ILE A 134 1.26 -3.47 -5.23
N LEU A 135 0.48 -4.53 -5.07
CA LEU A 135 0.07 -5.08 -3.79
C LEU A 135 0.60 -6.50 -3.66
N ARG A 136 1.25 -6.79 -2.57
CA ARG A 136 1.67 -8.14 -2.21
C ARG A 136 1.23 -8.43 -0.79
N ASN A 137 0.46 -9.50 -0.62
CA ASN A 137 0.06 -10.02 0.67
C ASN A 137 0.69 -11.40 0.85
N TYR A 138 1.24 -11.62 2.01
CA TYR A 138 1.72 -12.91 2.47
C TYR A 138 1.09 -13.21 3.81
N TYR A 139 0.47 -14.37 3.91
CA TYR A 139 -0.17 -14.85 5.12
C TYR A 139 0.33 -16.25 5.41
N GLU A 140 0.63 -16.51 6.66
CA GLU A 140 1.13 -17.78 7.14
C GLU A 140 0.63 -18.01 8.56
N MET A 141 0.12 -19.21 8.85
CA MET A 141 -0.45 -19.54 10.15
C MET A 141 -0.12 -20.98 10.54
N GLN A 142 0.24 -21.18 11.78
CA GLN A 142 0.40 -22.47 12.43
C GLN A 142 -0.63 -22.60 13.55
N GLU A 143 -1.59 -23.47 13.37
CA GLU A 143 -2.57 -23.77 14.41
C GLU A 143 -2.09 -24.84 15.37
N ARG A 144 -2.64 -24.83 16.56
CA ARG A 144 -2.41 -25.81 17.63
C ARG A 144 -3.50 -26.86 17.57
N ASP A 145 -3.14 -28.13 17.68
CA ASP A 145 -4.11 -29.22 17.81
C ASP A 145 -4.53 -29.34 19.28
N LEU A 146 -5.73 -28.92 19.57
CA LEU A 146 -6.31 -28.95 20.92
C LEU A 146 -6.88 -30.30 21.30
N GLU A 147 -7.13 -31.21 20.33
CA GLU A 147 -7.70 -32.54 20.58
C GLU A 147 -6.63 -33.57 20.95
N SER A 148 -5.40 -33.36 20.49
CA SER A 148 -4.32 -34.27 20.83
C SER A 148 -3.65 -33.90 22.16
N SER A 149 -3.61 -34.83 23.08
CA SER A 149 -2.95 -34.69 24.41
C SER A 149 -1.44 -34.37 24.33
N ALA A 150 -0.85 -34.40 23.18
CA ALA A 150 0.58 -34.19 22.96
C ALA A 150 0.94 -32.75 22.52
N GLY A 151 -0.03 -31.82 22.44
CA GLY A 151 0.25 -30.46 21.96
C GLY A 151 0.79 -30.42 20.52
N SER A 152 0.33 -31.35 19.68
CA SER A 152 0.76 -31.42 18.29
C SER A 152 0.31 -30.16 17.53
N LYS A 153 1.08 -29.82 16.47
CA LYS A 153 0.79 -28.68 15.61
C LYS A 153 0.10 -29.17 14.35
N LEU A 154 -0.97 -28.48 13.94
CA LEU A 154 -1.59 -28.73 12.65
C LEU A 154 -0.65 -28.34 11.49
N PRO A 155 -0.90 -28.82 10.27
CA PRO A 155 -0.11 -28.42 9.11
C PRO A 155 -0.10 -26.90 8.91
N LEU A 156 1.02 -26.40 8.43
CA LEU A 156 1.19 -24.97 8.14
C LEU A 156 0.26 -24.54 7.02
N SER A 157 -0.55 -23.51 7.27
CA SER A 157 -1.37 -22.84 6.27
C SER A 157 -0.66 -21.59 5.76
N PHE A 158 -0.63 -21.39 4.45
CA PHE A 158 -0.09 -20.16 3.87
C PHE A 158 -0.89 -19.71 2.66
N SER A 159 -0.90 -18.40 2.43
CA SER A 159 -1.51 -17.78 1.27
C SER A 159 -0.64 -16.65 0.77
N GLN A 160 -0.53 -16.54 -0.54
CA GLN A 160 0.18 -15.45 -1.19
C GLN A 160 -0.70 -14.83 -2.26
N GLN A 161 -0.74 -13.51 -2.28
CA GLN A 161 -1.44 -12.75 -3.29
C GLN A 161 -0.53 -11.67 -3.85
N PHE A 162 -0.51 -11.57 -5.16
CA PHE A 162 0.18 -10.51 -5.88
C PHE A 162 -0.80 -9.86 -6.87
N LEU A 163 -0.95 -8.54 -6.76
CA LEU A 163 -1.77 -7.73 -7.64
C LEU A 163 -0.95 -6.59 -8.20
N TRP A 164 -1.06 -6.39 -9.50
CA TRP A 164 -0.45 -5.28 -10.18
C TRP A 164 -1.48 -4.54 -11.02
N ASN A 165 -1.90 -3.39 -10.53
CA ASN A 165 -2.84 -2.50 -11.19
C ASN A 165 -2.07 -1.42 -11.96
N ARG A 166 -2.52 -1.13 -13.18
CA ARG A 166 -1.97 -0.08 -14.03
C ARG A 166 -3.11 0.69 -14.66
N GLU A 167 -3.03 2.00 -14.57
CA GLU A 167 -4.00 2.90 -15.15
C GLU A 167 -3.27 3.98 -15.93
N PHE A 168 -3.71 4.21 -17.16
CA PHE A 168 -3.22 5.25 -18.03
C PHE A 168 -4.38 6.11 -18.49
N SER A 169 -4.27 7.43 -18.35
CA SER A 169 -5.30 8.38 -18.76
C SER A 169 -4.70 9.56 -19.52
N ILE A 170 -5.33 9.91 -20.61
CA ILE A 170 -5.07 11.13 -21.40
C ILE A 170 -6.37 11.91 -21.48
N ARG A 171 -6.31 13.19 -21.16
CA ARG A 171 -7.43 14.14 -21.27
C ARG A 171 -7.04 15.30 -22.15
#